data_b8f7942d3562e6864c8ae64e6678c74f
#
_entry.id   b8f7942d3562e6864c8ae64e6678c74f
#
_cell.length_a   1.000
_cell.length_b   1.000
_cell.length_c   1.000
_cell.angle_alpha   90.00
_cell.angle_beta   90.00
_cell.angle_gamma   90.00
#
_symmetry.space_group_name_H-M   'P 1'
#
loop_
_entity.id
_entity.type
_entity.pdbx_description
1 polymer ?
#
loop_
_entity_poly.entity_id
_entity_poly.type
_entity_poly.pdbx_seq_one_letter_code
_entity_poly.pdbx_strand_id
1 'polypeptide(L)'
;MSIKDVTLDPEIADLVSAAFDRSWQFVKTDPELAHVDMDQKRAQLSRHLTHLAQSGERDLWRLANRAIGGLRRERNTAQWN
;
A
#
# COMPACT_ATOMS: atom_id res chain seq x y z
N MET A 1 -8.00 -22.05 -16.48
CA MET A 1 -8.19 -21.14 -16.33
C MET A 1 -7.51 -20.04 -15.72
N SER A 2 -7.24 -19.09 -16.38
CA SER A 2 -6.40 -18.05 -15.95
C SER A 2 -7.07 -17.07 -15.04
N ILE A 3 -8.31 -17.22 -14.76
CA ILE A 3 -8.94 -16.32 -13.88
C ILE A 3 -8.35 -16.31 -12.53
N LYS A 4 -7.84 -17.43 -12.03
CA LYS A 4 -7.25 -17.43 -10.76
C LYS A 4 -6.02 -16.63 -10.69
N ASP A 5 -5.43 -16.29 -11.78
CA ASP A 5 -4.19 -15.54 -11.75
C ASP A 5 -4.37 -14.13 -11.29
N VAL A 6 -5.58 -13.58 -11.34
CA VAL A 6 -5.78 -12.23 -10.90
C VAL A 6 -6.27 -12.16 -9.48
N THR A 7 -6.43 -13.30 -8.82
CA THR A 7 -6.91 -13.32 -7.46
C THR A 7 -5.75 -13.59 -6.52
N LEU A 8 -5.64 -12.83 -5.47
CA LEU A 8 -4.62 -13.08 -4.48
C LEU A 8 -4.95 -14.34 -3.70
N ASP A 9 -3.90 -15.05 -3.33
CA ASP A 9 -4.01 -16.16 -2.41
C ASP A 9 -4.68 -15.64 -1.12
N PRO A 10 -5.57 -16.40 -0.50
CA PRO A 10 -6.22 -15.93 0.73
C PRO A 10 -5.26 -15.51 1.83
N GLU A 11 -4.15 -16.21 1.98
CA GLU A 11 -3.16 -15.83 2.98
C GLU A 11 -2.52 -14.50 2.65
N ILE A 12 -2.26 -14.26 1.39
CA ILE A 12 -1.68 -13.01 0.96
C ILE A 12 -2.70 -11.89 1.08
N ALA A 13 -3.95 -12.17 0.76
CA ALA A 13 -5.00 -11.18 0.90
C ALA A 13 -5.16 -10.76 2.37
N ASP A 14 -5.10 -11.73 3.28
CA ASP A 14 -5.18 -11.44 4.71
C ASP A 14 -3.99 -10.61 5.17
N LEU A 15 -2.82 -10.92 4.67
CA LEU A 15 -1.61 -10.18 5.01
C LEU A 15 -1.71 -8.74 4.52
N VAL A 16 -2.15 -8.55 3.29
CA VAL A 16 -2.31 -7.21 2.72
C VAL A 16 -3.34 -6.42 3.50
N SER A 17 -4.44 -7.06 3.87
CA SER A 17 -5.48 -6.41 4.63
C SER A 17 -4.98 -5.97 6.00
N ALA A 18 -4.24 -6.83 6.69
CA ALA A 18 -3.67 -6.50 7.99
C ALA A 18 -2.65 -5.38 7.87
N ALA A 19 -1.82 -5.44 6.83
CA ALA A 19 -0.83 -4.40 6.60
C ALA A 19 -1.49 -3.07 6.25
N PHE A 20 -2.60 -3.13 5.53
CA PHE A 20 -3.36 -1.93 5.20
C PHE A 20 -3.87 -1.27 6.47
N ASP A 21 -4.52 -2.04 7.34
CA ASP A 21 -5.05 -1.49 8.58
C ASP A 21 -3.95 -0.84 9.40
N ARG A 22 -2.80 -1.49 9.47
CA ARG A 22 -1.69 -0.99 10.26
C ARG A 22 -1.12 0.29 9.66
N SER A 23 -0.87 0.29 8.38
CA SER A 23 -0.27 1.45 7.72
C SER A 23 -1.26 2.60 7.59
N TRP A 24 -2.54 2.30 7.46
CA TRP A 24 -3.54 3.34 7.33
C TRP A 24 -3.58 4.25 8.54
N GLN A 25 -3.31 3.71 9.73
CA GLN A 25 -3.27 4.53 10.93
C GLN A 25 -2.26 5.65 10.83
N PHE A 26 -1.16 5.41 10.11
CA PHE A 26 -0.15 6.43 9.92
C PHE A 26 -0.44 7.31 8.71
N VAL A 27 -0.89 6.70 7.64
CA VAL A 27 -1.10 7.40 6.38
C VAL A 27 -2.19 8.46 6.51
N LYS A 28 -3.27 8.12 7.20
CA LYS A 28 -4.40 9.03 7.28
C LYS A 28 -4.07 10.32 8.04
N THR A 29 -3.06 10.29 8.89
CA THR A 29 -2.66 11.46 9.65
C THR A 29 -1.27 11.98 9.30
N ASP A 30 -0.66 11.43 8.27
CA ASP A 30 0.69 11.83 7.88
C ASP A 30 0.68 13.23 7.28
N PRO A 31 1.39 14.18 7.89
CA PRO A 31 1.39 15.56 7.36
C PRO A 31 1.95 15.65 5.95
N GLU A 32 2.86 14.75 5.58
CA GLU A 32 3.42 14.78 4.24
C GLU A 32 2.42 14.36 3.19
N LEU A 33 1.35 13.71 3.59
CA LEU A 33 0.32 13.25 2.67
C LEU A 33 -0.98 14.02 2.87
N ALA A 34 -0.93 15.12 3.60
CA ALA A 34 -2.15 15.86 3.93
C ALA A 34 -2.86 16.43 2.72
N HIS A 35 -2.11 16.69 1.65
CA HIS A 35 -2.71 17.25 0.44
C HIS A 35 -3.35 16.21 -0.46
N VAL A 36 -3.10 14.95 -0.19
CA VAL A 36 -3.61 13.89 -1.05
C VAL A 36 -5.02 13.55 -0.62
N ASP A 37 -5.92 13.43 -1.60
CA ASP A 37 -7.29 13.05 -1.33
C ASP A 37 -7.36 11.71 -0.59
N MET A 38 -8.30 11.59 0.32
CA MET A 38 -8.42 10.39 1.16
C MET A 38 -8.64 9.13 0.32
N ASP A 39 -9.49 9.20 -0.67
CA ASP A 39 -9.75 8.04 -1.53
C ASP A 39 -8.52 7.67 -2.34
N GLN A 40 -7.77 8.67 -2.77
CA GLN A 40 -6.53 8.44 -3.47
C GLN A 40 -5.50 7.78 -2.57
N LYS A 41 -5.40 8.24 -1.33
CA LYS A 41 -4.48 7.61 -0.37
C LYS A 41 -4.79 6.13 -0.20
N ARG A 42 -6.05 5.81 -0.09
CA ARG A 42 -6.46 4.42 0.10
C ARG A 42 -6.12 3.58 -1.10
N ALA A 43 -6.42 4.09 -2.27
CA ALA A 43 -6.15 3.34 -3.50
C ALA A 43 -4.65 3.14 -3.71
N GLN A 44 -3.87 4.17 -3.48
CA GLN A 44 -2.44 4.08 -3.64
C GLN A 44 -1.80 3.15 -2.62
N LEU A 45 -2.24 3.24 -1.37
CA LEU A 45 -1.72 2.36 -0.33
C LEU A 45 -2.02 0.91 -0.65
N SER A 46 -3.26 0.63 -1.06
CA SER A 46 -3.65 -0.72 -1.43
C SER A 46 -2.81 -1.25 -2.58
N ARG A 47 -2.57 -0.42 -3.59
CA ARG A 47 -1.78 -0.81 -4.74
C ARG A 47 -0.33 -1.13 -4.36
N HIS A 48 0.27 -0.30 -3.52
CA HIS A 48 1.64 -0.54 -3.06
C HIS A 48 1.74 -1.83 -2.26
N LEU A 49 0.79 -2.05 -1.37
CA LEU A 49 0.80 -3.25 -0.55
C LEU A 49 0.63 -4.50 -1.39
N THR A 50 -0.31 -4.47 -2.31
CA THR A 50 -0.57 -5.61 -3.17
C THR A 50 0.67 -5.93 -4.03
N HIS A 51 1.26 -4.90 -4.59
CA HIS A 51 2.45 -5.07 -5.42
C HIS A 51 3.61 -5.68 -4.62
N LEU A 52 3.84 -5.17 -3.42
CA LEU A 52 4.91 -5.68 -2.57
C LEU A 52 4.67 -7.13 -2.16
N ALA A 53 3.44 -7.45 -1.83
CA ALA A 53 3.11 -8.82 -1.45
C ALA A 53 3.27 -9.76 -2.63
N GLN A 54 2.88 -9.32 -3.81
CA GLN A 54 3.06 -10.12 -5.01
C GLN A 54 4.52 -10.33 -5.37
N SER A 55 5.37 -9.38 -4.99
CA SER A 55 6.81 -9.52 -5.23
C SER A 55 7.49 -10.40 -4.20
N GLY A 56 6.78 -10.86 -3.20
CA GLY A 56 7.35 -11.79 -2.25
C GLY A 56 7.48 -11.31 -0.82
N GLU A 57 7.14 -10.07 -0.54
CA GLU A 57 7.23 -9.57 0.83
C GLU A 57 6.16 -10.23 1.70
N ARG A 58 6.56 -10.80 2.82
CA ARG A 58 5.64 -11.50 3.71
C ARG A 58 5.65 -10.97 5.13
N ASP A 59 6.55 -10.06 5.44
CA ASP A 59 6.63 -9.49 6.78
C ASP A 59 5.68 -8.31 6.89
N LEU A 60 4.79 -8.34 7.86
CA LEU A 60 3.76 -7.33 8.02
C LEU A 60 4.35 -5.92 8.19
N TRP A 61 5.37 -5.82 9.02
CA TRP A 61 5.98 -4.52 9.30
C TRP A 61 6.69 -3.96 8.09
N ARG A 62 7.36 -4.83 7.34
CA ARG A 62 8.05 -4.39 6.14
C ARG A 62 7.07 -3.97 5.07
N LEU A 63 5.96 -4.72 4.94
CA LEU A 63 4.92 -4.35 3.99
C LEU A 63 4.42 -2.95 4.29
N ALA A 64 4.05 -2.71 5.54
CA ALA A 64 3.51 -1.42 5.93
C ALA A 64 4.52 -0.30 5.70
N ASN A 65 5.75 -0.51 6.15
CA ASN A 65 6.77 0.52 6.03
C ASN A 65 7.12 0.83 4.59
N ARG A 66 7.24 -0.19 3.77
CA ARG A 66 7.59 0.01 2.37
C ARG A 66 6.47 0.68 1.60
N ALA A 67 5.23 0.34 1.94
CA ALA A 67 4.08 0.96 1.28
C ALA A 67 3.98 2.44 1.64
N ILE A 68 4.21 2.78 2.90
CA ILE A 68 4.21 4.17 3.33
C ILE A 68 5.31 4.94 2.59
N GLY A 69 6.49 4.33 2.51
CA GLY A 69 7.59 4.96 1.78
C GLY A 69 7.28 5.16 0.32
N GLY A 70 6.57 4.20 -0.27
CA GLY A 70 6.16 4.31 -1.67
C GLY A 70 5.19 5.46 -1.89
N LEU A 71 4.26 5.64 -0.98
CA LEU A 71 3.33 6.76 -1.05
C LEU A 71 4.05 8.10 -0.99
N ARG A 72 5.00 8.20 -0.09
CA ARG A 72 5.76 9.44 0.06
C ARG A 72 6.60 9.72 -1.17
N ARG A 73 7.17 8.70 -1.76
CA ARG A 73 7.94 8.86 -2.98
C ARG A 73 7.05 9.27 -4.14
N GLU A 74 5.88 8.70 -4.23
CA GLU A 74 4.92 9.05 -5.27
C GLU A 74 4.55 10.53 -5.18
N ARG A 75 4.30 11.00 -3.96
CA ARG A 75 3.98 12.39 -3.74
C ARG A 75 5.13 13.30 -4.16
N ASN A 76 6.34 12.93 -3.76
CA ASN A 76 7.50 13.74 -4.11
C ASN A 76 7.73 13.78 -5.60
N THR A 77 7.55 12.67 -6.28
CA THR A 77 7.69 12.63 -7.72
C THR A 77 6.68 13.53 -8.39
N ALA A 78 5.45 13.53 -7.89
CA ALA A 78 4.42 14.36 -8.45
C ALA A 78 4.71 15.84 -8.28
N GLN A 79 5.47 16.20 -7.28
CA GLN A 79 5.82 17.59 -7.05
C GLN A 79 6.88 18.13 -7.97
N TRP A 80 7.57 17.28 -8.67
CA TRP A 80 8.67 17.70 -9.51
C TRP A 80 8.22 18.36 -10.79
N ASN A 81 7.01 18.30 -11.10
CA ASN A 81 6.52 19.00 -12.27
C ASN A 81 6.06 20.40 -11.93
#